data_3e929d0e3ea31245ccf0d952c2a58c25
#
_entry.id   3e929d0e3ea31245ccf0d952c2a58c25
#
_cell.length_a   1.000
_cell.length_b   1.000
_cell.length_c   1.000
_cell.angle_alpha   90.00
_cell.angle_beta   90.00
_cell.angle_gamma   90.00
#
_symmetry.space_group_name_H-M   'P 1'
#
loop_
_entity.id
_entity.type
_entity.pdbx_description
1 polymer ?
#
loop_
_entity_poly.entity_id
_entity_poly.type
_entity_poly.pdbx_seq_one_letter_code
_entity_poly.pdbx_strand_id
1 'polypeptide(L)'
;MKENKMSRRSFLKAGAVASAAGMLAAAPAAANAAAPNAANAAEEENGLLGMFGGKPKYVFLFIGDGMGTAQIQSARFYKGTVENNGAVVEGELSFTQFPEVGSVTTYDSTSFCPDSASTATSIATGHKTESGVINMCPWTRDVPYETIAEKLHAQKNYKVGVVSSVNIDHATPAAFYAHQKTRKNYYAIGKELAASGFEYFAGGEFQKVNGDGTGPNNHEIAAQNGYNVVTRQADAATLKAGAGKTLIIAEALADGKAMNYAMDAAAGEWQLTDYVRKGIELLDNKKGFFLMTESGKIDWACHANDAAASIHDVLEMSNAVQAAVDFYNAHPNDTLILVTADHETGGMAIGYKTTNYDTFLTNLTHQKMSYAKFDSTYVKGYITNKTPFEAAMADVKANFGLTLPTDPDAASAGKLLLTDYEVENLRKAYERTLEVGAASQKEMSQQDYELYGTYIPFSMAICHTINHKSGMDHTTYAHTGAMVNIYALGAGAEKFRGVFDNTEIYHKLAELTGVQ
;
A
#
# COMPACT_ATOMS: atom_id res chain seq x y z
N MET A 1 -33.17 -43.87 10.67
CA MET A 1 -31.79 -43.60 11.11
C MET A 1 -31.81 -42.44 12.07
N LYS A 2 -31.43 -42.65 13.35
CA LYS A 2 -31.46 -41.59 14.39
C LYS A 2 -30.19 -40.74 14.27
N GLU A 3 -30.37 -39.44 14.04
CA GLU A 3 -29.27 -38.46 14.11
C GLU A 3 -28.77 -38.32 15.56
N ASN A 4 -27.50 -38.61 15.79
CA ASN A 4 -26.80 -38.34 17.05
C ASN A 4 -26.32 -36.90 17.05
N LYS A 5 -27.04 -36.00 17.71
CA LYS A 5 -26.59 -34.64 17.99
C LYS A 5 -25.64 -34.67 19.18
N MET A 6 -24.35 -34.48 18.96
CA MET A 6 -23.39 -34.23 20.04
C MET A 6 -23.53 -32.80 20.60
N SER A 7 -23.66 -32.68 21.94
CA SER A 7 -23.79 -31.42 22.61
C SER A 7 -22.43 -30.73 22.79
N ARG A 8 -22.41 -29.39 22.81
CA ARG A 8 -21.21 -28.56 23.06
C ARG A 8 -20.42 -28.94 24.33
N ARG A 9 -21.04 -29.57 25.32
CA ARG A 9 -20.37 -30.06 26.54
C ARG A 9 -19.51 -31.30 26.34
N SER A 10 -19.80 -32.10 25.34
CA SER A 10 -19.03 -33.33 25.01
C SER A 10 -17.74 -33.00 24.27
N PHE A 11 -17.70 -31.89 23.51
CA PHE A 11 -16.53 -31.43 22.77
C PHE A 11 -15.43 -30.89 23.72
N LEU A 12 -15.81 -30.18 24.77
CA LEU A 12 -14.86 -29.61 25.76
C LEU A 12 -14.25 -30.66 26.69
N LYS A 13 -14.86 -31.85 26.84
CA LYS A 13 -14.27 -32.92 27.66
C LYS A 13 -13.30 -33.83 26.89
N ALA A 14 -13.36 -33.88 25.56
CA ALA A 14 -12.40 -34.64 24.74
C ALA A 14 -11.07 -33.93 24.55
N GLY A 15 -11.01 -32.60 24.64
CA GLY A 15 -9.79 -31.78 24.51
C GLY A 15 -8.89 -31.75 25.75
N ALA A 16 -9.39 -32.16 26.92
CA ALA A 16 -8.66 -32.05 28.20
C ALA A 16 -7.89 -33.32 28.61
N VAL A 17 -8.00 -34.41 27.87
CA VAL A 17 -7.36 -35.69 28.22
C VAL A 17 -6.13 -36.02 27.38
N ALA A 18 -5.85 -35.25 26.33
CA ALA A 18 -4.70 -35.51 25.44
C ALA A 18 -3.39 -34.80 25.83
N SER A 19 -3.37 -33.98 26.89
CA SER A 19 -2.18 -33.20 27.29
C SER A 19 -1.48 -33.64 28.58
N ALA A 20 -1.84 -34.82 29.16
CA ALA A 20 -1.28 -35.27 30.44
C ALA A 20 -0.50 -36.61 30.41
N ALA A 21 -0.11 -37.12 29.24
CA ALA A 21 0.58 -38.39 29.13
C ALA A 21 1.86 -38.27 28.24
N GLY A 22 2.85 -37.52 28.68
CA GLY A 22 4.08 -37.41 27.90
C GLY A 22 5.24 -36.70 28.57
N MET A 23 5.43 -36.87 29.88
CA MET A 23 6.67 -36.46 30.54
C MET A 23 6.99 -37.37 31.75
N LEU A 24 7.69 -38.44 31.51
CA LEU A 24 8.54 -39.11 32.48
C LEU A 24 9.40 -40.17 31.77
N ALA A 25 10.63 -39.79 31.42
CA ALA A 25 11.79 -40.67 31.59
C ALA A 25 13.04 -40.10 30.89
N ALA A 26 14.08 -40.07 31.66
CA ALA A 26 15.50 -40.03 31.33
C ALA A 26 16.21 -38.69 31.53
N ALA A 27 16.77 -38.50 32.72
CA ALA A 27 17.93 -37.67 32.93
C ALA A 27 19.19 -38.43 32.51
N PRO A 28 20.16 -37.83 31.90
CA PRO A 28 21.56 -38.16 32.08
C PRO A 28 22.34 -37.01 32.74
N ALA A 29 23.38 -37.44 33.42
CA ALA A 29 24.28 -36.77 34.31
C ALA A 29 24.80 -35.39 33.90
N ALA A 30 24.94 -34.56 34.93
CA ALA A 30 25.62 -33.29 34.91
C ALA A 30 27.08 -33.39 34.43
N ALA A 31 27.40 -32.64 33.36
CA ALA A 31 28.75 -32.18 33.14
C ALA A 31 28.76 -30.69 33.47
N ASN A 32 29.55 -30.30 34.47
CA ASN A 32 29.84 -28.92 34.85
C ASN A 32 30.50 -28.19 33.66
N ALA A 33 29.73 -27.41 32.92
CA ALA A 33 30.26 -26.32 32.12
C ALA A 33 29.93 -25.02 32.86
N ALA A 34 30.96 -24.28 33.24
CA ALA A 34 30.85 -22.99 33.88
C ALA A 34 30.01 -22.06 33.00
N ALA A 35 28.97 -21.42 33.56
CA ALA A 35 28.20 -20.39 32.91
C ALA A 35 29.13 -19.25 32.48
N PRO A 36 29.05 -18.74 31.25
CA PRO A 36 29.79 -17.53 30.87
C PRO A 36 29.31 -16.38 31.74
N ASN A 37 30.25 -15.55 32.21
CA ASN A 37 30.00 -14.41 33.07
C ASN A 37 28.96 -13.48 32.43
N ALA A 38 27.87 -13.18 33.14
CA ALA A 38 26.84 -12.26 32.74
C ALA A 38 27.36 -10.84 32.39
N ALA A 39 28.54 -10.49 32.89
CA ALA A 39 29.24 -9.26 32.56
C ALA A 39 29.77 -9.24 31.11
N ASN A 40 30.26 -10.37 30.58
CA ASN A 40 30.75 -10.42 29.19
C ASN A 40 29.61 -10.44 28.18
N ALA A 41 28.45 -11.01 28.52
CA ALA A 41 27.25 -10.96 27.65
C ALA A 41 26.69 -9.52 27.55
N ALA A 42 26.73 -8.77 28.67
CA ALA A 42 26.29 -7.36 28.68
C ALA A 42 27.29 -6.42 27.96
N GLU A 43 28.59 -6.76 27.96
CA GLU A 43 29.60 -6.00 27.20
C GLU A 43 29.53 -6.32 25.67
N GLU A 44 29.24 -7.56 25.28
CA GLU A 44 28.98 -7.92 23.88
C GLU A 44 27.67 -7.34 23.38
N GLU A 45 26.58 -7.32 24.17
CA GLU A 45 25.33 -6.64 23.83
C GLU A 45 25.53 -5.13 23.72
N ASN A 46 26.25 -4.48 24.63
CA ASN A 46 26.59 -3.07 24.56
C ASN A 46 27.59 -2.76 23.44
N GLY A 47 28.47 -3.68 23.07
CA GLY A 47 29.37 -3.56 21.92
C GLY A 47 28.60 -3.66 20.59
N LEU A 48 27.62 -4.56 20.50
CA LEU A 48 26.73 -4.68 19.34
C LEU A 48 25.78 -3.46 19.22
N LEU A 49 25.19 -3.00 20.34
CA LEU A 49 24.38 -1.79 20.42
C LEU A 49 25.16 -0.51 20.04
N GLY A 50 26.45 -0.48 20.35
CA GLY A 50 27.36 0.60 19.95
C GLY A 50 27.71 0.61 18.46
N MET A 51 27.59 -0.51 17.75
CA MET A 51 27.82 -0.60 16.31
C MET A 51 26.64 -0.08 15.47
N PHE A 52 25.43 0.01 16.02
CA PHE A 52 24.22 0.48 15.32
C PHE A 52 23.70 1.83 15.82
N GLY A 53 24.36 2.51 16.76
CA GLY A 53 23.96 3.77 17.40
C GLY A 53 24.28 5.04 16.59
N GLY A 54 24.48 4.97 15.28
CA GLY A 54 24.67 6.13 14.41
C GLY A 54 23.39 6.95 14.23
N LYS A 55 23.51 8.29 14.20
CA LYS A 55 22.39 9.15 13.78
C LYS A 55 22.23 9.02 12.27
N PRO A 56 21.04 8.65 11.73
CA PRO A 56 20.87 8.52 10.32
C PRO A 56 20.98 9.88 9.61
N LYS A 57 21.75 9.93 8.54
CA LYS A 57 21.83 11.06 7.60
C LYS A 57 20.87 10.88 6.42
N TYR A 58 20.64 9.64 6.06
CA TYR A 58 19.79 9.27 4.93
C TYR A 58 18.59 8.51 5.49
N VAL A 59 17.43 9.10 5.37
CA VAL A 59 16.18 8.53 5.89
C VAL A 59 15.23 8.27 4.74
N PHE A 60 14.84 7.02 4.60
CA PHE A 60 13.79 6.60 3.70
C PHE A 60 12.55 6.21 4.51
N LEU A 61 11.41 6.74 4.15
CA LEU A 61 10.11 6.37 4.71
C LEU A 61 9.20 5.92 3.57
N PHE A 62 8.94 4.64 3.50
CA PHE A 62 7.98 4.06 2.56
C PHE A 62 6.63 3.84 3.25
N ILE A 63 5.56 4.32 2.64
CA ILE A 63 4.18 4.13 3.08
C ILE A 63 3.42 3.41 1.96
N GLY A 64 3.04 2.17 2.21
CA GLY A 64 2.05 1.48 1.37
C GLY A 64 0.66 1.89 1.85
N ASP A 65 0.01 2.78 1.13
CA ASP A 65 -1.34 3.22 1.49
C ASP A 65 -2.29 2.01 1.47
N GLY A 66 -2.99 1.80 2.57
CA GLY A 66 -3.88 0.65 2.72
C GLY A 66 -3.20 -0.72 2.87
N MET A 67 -1.85 -0.76 2.98
CA MET A 67 -1.05 -1.99 3.00
C MET A 67 -1.01 -2.63 4.39
N GLY A 68 -2.08 -3.29 4.79
CA GLY A 68 -2.11 -4.11 6.00
C GLY A 68 -1.32 -5.41 5.86
N THR A 69 -1.31 -6.19 6.95
CA THR A 69 -0.60 -7.48 6.98
C THR A 69 -1.10 -8.46 5.92
N ALA A 70 -2.41 -8.45 5.64
CA ALA A 70 -3.00 -9.37 4.64
C ALA A 70 -2.53 -9.03 3.21
N GLN A 71 -2.41 -7.75 2.87
CA GLN A 71 -1.90 -7.30 1.58
C GLN A 71 -0.44 -7.73 1.37
N ILE A 72 0.41 -7.53 2.38
CA ILE A 72 1.82 -7.98 2.35
C ILE A 72 1.89 -9.50 2.19
N GLN A 73 1.11 -10.23 2.98
CA GLN A 73 1.15 -11.69 2.98
C GLN A 73 0.59 -12.29 1.68
N SER A 74 -0.46 -11.67 1.09
CA SER A 74 -1.00 -12.10 -0.20
C SER A 74 0.02 -11.96 -1.33
N ALA A 75 0.79 -10.86 -1.34
CA ALA A 75 1.86 -10.65 -2.31
C ALA A 75 3.00 -11.69 -2.16
N ARG A 76 3.38 -12.01 -0.91
CA ARG A 76 4.38 -13.04 -0.62
C ARG A 76 3.91 -14.42 -1.08
N PHE A 77 2.69 -14.79 -0.73
CA PHE A 77 2.13 -16.10 -1.12
C PHE A 77 1.93 -16.20 -2.63
N TYR A 78 1.40 -15.15 -3.27
CA TYR A 78 1.27 -15.10 -4.73
C TYR A 78 2.63 -15.29 -5.41
N LYS A 79 3.63 -14.47 -5.03
CA LYS A 79 4.99 -14.54 -5.60
C LYS A 79 5.57 -15.96 -5.44
N GLY A 80 5.59 -16.49 -4.22
CA GLY A 80 6.15 -17.81 -3.94
C GLY A 80 5.42 -18.93 -4.68
N THR A 81 4.09 -18.90 -4.73
CA THR A 81 3.28 -19.89 -5.43
C THR A 81 3.51 -19.86 -6.93
N VAL A 82 3.57 -18.66 -7.53
CA VAL A 82 3.79 -18.50 -8.99
C VAL A 82 5.20 -18.94 -9.39
N GLU A 83 6.22 -18.52 -8.64
CA GLU A 83 7.62 -18.90 -8.91
C GLU A 83 7.88 -20.40 -8.72
N ASN A 84 7.03 -21.11 -7.98
CA ASN A 84 7.17 -22.54 -7.67
C ASN A 84 6.05 -23.39 -8.29
N ASN A 85 5.50 -22.98 -9.44
CA ASN A 85 4.53 -23.75 -10.24
C ASN A 85 3.30 -24.21 -9.46
N GLY A 86 2.77 -23.38 -8.59
CA GLY A 86 1.58 -23.66 -7.79
C GLY A 86 1.84 -24.35 -6.45
N ALA A 87 3.08 -24.61 -6.10
CA ALA A 87 3.42 -25.15 -4.78
C ALA A 87 3.18 -24.11 -3.67
N VAL A 88 2.83 -24.57 -2.47
CA VAL A 88 2.67 -23.71 -1.28
C VAL A 88 4.05 -23.32 -0.77
N VAL A 89 4.56 -22.20 -1.28
CA VAL A 89 5.85 -21.62 -0.93
C VAL A 89 5.65 -20.13 -0.67
N GLU A 90 6.25 -19.63 0.40
CA GLU A 90 6.24 -18.21 0.72
C GLU A 90 7.37 -17.49 -0.04
N GLY A 91 7.02 -16.47 -0.80
CA GLY A 91 7.99 -15.61 -1.49
C GLY A 91 8.54 -14.53 -0.55
N GLU A 92 9.64 -13.93 -0.96
CA GLU A 92 10.29 -12.84 -0.23
C GLU A 92 10.01 -11.49 -0.89
N LEU A 93 9.76 -10.48 -0.06
CA LEU A 93 9.78 -9.06 -0.43
C LEU A 93 11.01 -8.42 0.22
N SER A 94 11.59 -7.40 -0.40
CA SER A 94 12.81 -6.74 0.07
C SER A 94 12.73 -6.33 1.54
N PHE A 95 11.61 -5.75 1.96
CA PHE A 95 11.43 -5.25 3.31
C PHE A 95 11.03 -6.31 4.34
N THR A 96 10.47 -7.45 3.93
CA THR A 96 10.15 -8.53 4.88
C THR A 96 11.38 -9.27 5.39
N GLN A 97 12.55 -8.96 4.85
CA GLN A 97 13.86 -9.45 5.31
C GLN A 97 14.54 -8.49 6.30
N PHE A 98 13.91 -7.35 6.63
CA PHE A 98 14.48 -6.39 7.59
C PHE A 98 14.53 -6.98 9.01
N PRO A 99 15.60 -6.71 9.78
CA PRO A 99 15.80 -7.34 11.07
C PRO A 99 14.82 -6.84 12.15
N GLU A 100 14.23 -5.66 11.96
CA GLU A 100 13.40 -5.03 12.96
C GLU A 100 11.96 -4.95 12.46
N VAL A 101 11.03 -5.42 13.29
CA VAL A 101 9.59 -5.41 12.99
C VAL A 101 8.82 -4.91 14.20
N GLY A 102 7.87 -4.03 13.94
CA GLY A 102 6.89 -3.57 14.90
C GLY A 102 5.47 -3.65 14.34
N SER A 103 4.51 -3.38 15.20
CA SER A 103 3.08 -3.33 14.88
C SER A 103 2.50 -1.99 15.33
N VAL A 104 1.73 -1.33 14.47
CA VAL A 104 1.34 0.06 14.62
C VAL A 104 -0.17 0.20 14.62
N THR A 105 -0.71 0.92 15.61
CA THR A 105 -2.13 1.33 15.63
C THR A 105 -2.33 2.60 14.82
N THR A 106 -3.45 2.68 14.11
CA THR A 106 -3.63 3.70 13.06
C THR A 106 -4.82 4.63 13.27
N TYR A 107 -5.67 4.42 14.30
CA TYR A 107 -6.87 5.21 14.56
C TYR A 107 -6.59 6.73 14.54
N ASP A 108 -7.62 7.54 14.22
CA ASP A 108 -7.56 8.99 14.30
C ASP A 108 -8.44 9.54 15.45
N SER A 109 -8.56 10.86 15.57
CA SER A 109 -9.35 11.47 16.64
C SER A 109 -10.87 11.28 16.49
N THR A 110 -11.34 10.74 15.36
CA THR A 110 -12.77 10.59 15.02
C THR A 110 -13.17 9.17 14.65
N SER A 111 -12.22 8.30 14.29
CA SER A 111 -12.52 6.96 13.78
C SER A 111 -11.47 5.93 14.15
N PHE A 112 -11.91 4.69 14.42
CA PHE A 112 -11.02 3.52 14.44
C PHE A 112 -10.66 3.01 13.05
N CYS A 113 -11.41 3.44 12.02
CA CYS A 113 -11.12 3.19 10.61
C CYS A 113 -10.77 4.54 9.96
N PRO A 114 -9.53 5.03 10.14
CA PRO A 114 -9.14 6.39 9.79
C PRO A 114 -8.99 6.58 8.29
N ASP A 115 -8.87 7.83 7.82
CA ASP A 115 -8.48 8.13 6.46
C ASP A 115 -6.97 8.44 6.32
N SER A 116 -6.46 8.41 5.07
CA SER A 116 -5.04 8.66 4.79
C SER A 116 -4.57 10.06 5.23
N ALA A 117 -5.45 11.08 5.25
CA ALA A 117 -5.06 12.42 5.69
C ALA A 117 -4.69 12.46 7.18
N SER A 118 -5.52 11.86 8.02
CA SER A 118 -5.31 11.83 9.46
C SER A 118 -4.18 10.90 9.87
N THR A 119 -4.02 9.75 9.20
CA THR A 119 -2.96 8.78 9.49
C THR A 119 -1.60 9.28 9.04
N ALA A 120 -1.48 9.83 7.83
CA ALA A 120 -0.24 10.44 7.37
C ALA A 120 0.14 11.68 8.21
N THR A 121 -0.84 12.49 8.66
CA THR A 121 -0.61 13.55 9.65
C THR A 121 0.02 12.98 10.92
N SER A 122 -0.50 11.87 11.45
CA SER A 122 0.06 11.24 12.66
C SER A 122 1.52 10.83 12.47
N ILE A 123 1.84 10.22 11.31
CA ILE A 123 3.20 9.78 10.95
C ILE A 123 4.13 10.97 10.73
N ALA A 124 3.63 12.03 10.09
CA ALA A 124 4.44 13.19 9.71
C ALA A 124 4.67 14.18 10.85
N THR A 125 3.76 14.27 11.83
CA THR A 125 3.78 15.35 12.85
C THR A 125 3.81 14.86 14.30
N GLY A 126 3.51 13.57 14.55
CA GLY A 126 3.37 13.03 15.90
C GLY A 126 2.05 13.43 16.59
N HIS A 127 1.09 13.95 15.85
CA HIS A 127 -0.20 14.40 16.37
C HIS A 127 -1.38 13.73 15.68
N LYS A 128 -2.40 13.36 16.47
CA LYS A 128 -3.68 12.93 15.90
C LYS A 128 -4.47 14.14 15.39
N THR A 129 -5.19 13.95 14.29
CA THR A 129 -6.17 14.91 13.78
C THR A 129 -7.47 14.21 13.40
N GLU A 130 -8.44 14.93 12.86
CA GLU A 130 -9.71 14.37 12.37
C GLU A 130 -9.55 13.79 10.96
N SER A 131 -10.38 12.82 10.61
CA SER A 131 -10.47 12.32 9.23
C SER A 131 -10.63 13.47 8.24
N GLY A 132 -9.86 13.44 7.15
CA GLY A 132 -9.89 14.44 6.08
C GLY A 132 -9.10 15.71 6.35
N VAL A 133 -8.43 15.86 7.50
CA VAL A 133 -7.62 17.02 7.88
C VAL A 133 -6.14 16.71 7.68
N ILE A 134 -5.38 17.67 7.14
CA ILE A 134 -3.93 17.54 6.91
C ILE A 134 -3.17 18.50 7.82
N ASN A 135 -2.37 17.96 8.75
CA ASN A 135 -1.42 18.68 9.62
C ASN A 135 -2.01 19.88 10.37
N MET A 136 -3.27 19.82 10.76
CA MET A 136 -3.92 20.83 11.57
C MET A 136 -4.47 20.23 12.86
N CYS A 137 -4.53 21.02 13.93
CA CYS A 137 -5.15 20.57 15.16
C CYS A 137 -6.60 20.13 14.94
N PRO A 138 -7.08 19.09 15.63
CA PRO A 138 -8.46 18.62 15.51
C PRO A 138 -9.45 19.70 15.99
N TRP A 139 -10.69 19.59 15.53
CA TRP A 139 -11.85 20.42 15.91
C TRP A 139 -11.78 21.86 15.41
N THR A 140 -10.78 22.65 15.85
CA THR A 140 -10.67 24.06 15.47
C THR A 140 -10.02 24.24 14.09
N ARG A 141 -9.09 23.34 13.72
CA ARG A 141 -8.35 23.34 12.45
C ARG A 141 -7.67 24.69 12.15
N ASP A 142 -7.13 25.33 13.19
CA ASP A 142 -6.53 26.68 13.13
C ASP A 142 -5.06 26.71 13.50
N VAL A 143 -4.53 25.64 14.12
CA VAL A 143 -3.13 25.51 14.48
C VAL A 143 -2.47 24.44 13.57
N PRO A 144 -1.51 24.81 12.71
CA PRO A 144 -0.75 23.86 11.93
C PRO A 144 0.26 23.10 12.80
N TYR A 145 0.52 21.84 12.44
CA TYR A 145 1.56 21.01 13.04
C TYR A 145 2.74 20.89 12.09
N GLU A 146 3.92 21.32 12.52
CA GLU A 146 5.14 21.22 11.72
C GLU A 146 5.55 19.76 11.51
N THR A 147 5.86 19.40 10.28
CA THR A 147 6.17 18.03 9.90
C THR A 147 7.64 17.66 10.14
N ILE A 148 7.92 16.37 10.25
CA ILE A 148 9.30 15.85 10.32
C ILE A 148 10.12 16.28 9.09
N ALA A 149 9.50 16.32 7.90
CA ALA A 149 10.15 16.74 6.66
C ALA A 149 10.57 18.21 6.71
N GLU A 150 9.68 19.11 7.17
CA GLU A 150 9.99 20.53 7.36
C GLU A 150 11.09 20.74 8.39
N LYS A 151 11.05 20.06 9.52
CA LYS A 151 12.09 20.14 10.57
C LYS A 151 13.44 19.65 10.07
N LEU A 152 13.50 18.54 9.35
CA LEU A 152 14.73 18.03 8.77
C LEU A 152 15.31 19.01 7.74
N HIS A 153 14.47 19.57 6.89
CA HIS A 153 14.87 20.59 5.92
C HIS A 153 15.41 21.85 6.61
N ALA A 154 14.65 22.41 7.55
CA ALA A 154 15.00 23.68 8.19
C ALA A 154 16.16 23.57 9.20
N GLN A 155 16.15 22.52 10.06
CA GLN A 155 17.08 22.42 11.18
C GLN A 155 18.36 21.65 10.85
N LYS A 156 18.31 20.70 9.87
CA LYS A 156 19.45 19.84 9.51
C LYS A 156 20.00 20.14 8.11
N ASN A 157 19.33 20.97 7.33
CA ASN A 157 19.63 21.19 5.91
C ASN A 157 19.64 19.88 5.11
N TYR A 158 18.76 18.94 5.48
CA TYR A 158 18.53 17.76 4.65
C TYR A 158 17.82 18.20 3.39
N LYS A 159 18.17 17.58 2.27
CA LYS A 159 17.30 17.62 1.11
C LYS A 159 16.07 16.78 1.38
N VAL A 160 14.92 17.22 0.89
CA VAL A 160 13.66 16.49 1.06
C VAL A 160 13.10 16.09 -0.30
N GLY A 161 12.67 14.84 -0.39
CA GLY A 161 11.93 14.32 -1.54
C GLY A 161 10.61 13.68 -1.10
N VAL A 162 9.60 13.83 -1.94
CA VAL A 162 8.28 13.21 -1.79
C VAL A 162 7.88 12.57 -3.12
N VAL A 163 7.60 11.28 -3.09
CA VAL A 163 7.21 10.48 -4.26
C VAL A 163 5.90 9.78 -3.98
N SER A 164 5.01 9.70 -4.96
CA SER A 164 3.76 8.96 -4.85
C SER A 164 3.35 8.31 -6.16
N SER A 165 2.80 7.10 -6.12
CA SER A 165 2.19 6.47 -7.29
C SER A 165 0.79 7.01 -7.61
N VAL A 166 0.18 7.79 -6.70
CA VAL A 166 -1.05 8.54 -6.93
C VAL A 166 -0.74 10.01 -7.18
N ASN A 167 -1.73 10.88 -7.11
CA ASN A 167 -1.54 12.32 -7.32
C ASN A 167 -0.58 12.92 -6.29
N ILE A 168 0.33 13.78 -6.74
CA ILE A 168 1.32 14.36 -5.84
C ILE A 168 0.69 15.28 -4.76
N ASP A 169 -0.52 15.78 -4.99
CA ASP A 169 -1.33 16.55 -4.05
C ASP A 169 -2.39 15.70 -3.32
N HIS A 170 -2.29 14.36 -3.38
CA HIS A 170 -3.12 13.46 -2.55
C HIS A 170 -2.78 13.59 -1.07
N ALA A 171 -3.62 13.04 -0.20
CA ALA A 171 -3.55 13.29 1.23
C ALA A 171 -2.24 12.84 1.88
N THR A 172 -1.76 11.64 1.54
CA THR A 172 -0.56 11.04 2.14
C THR A 172 0.72 11.80 1.79
N PRO A 173 1.05 12.09 0.52
CA PRO A 173 2.21 12.92 0.22
C PRO A 173 2.03 14.35 0.75
N ALA A 174 0.81 14.93 0.68
CA ALA A 174 0.52 16.27 1.18
C ALA A 174 0.80 16.44 2.68
N ALA A 175 0.62 15.40 3.49
CA ALA A 175 0.90 15.44 4.91
C ALA A 175 2.39 15.66 5.26
N PHE A 176 3.30 15.65 4.29
CA PHE A 176 4.72 15.95 4.53
C PHE A 176 5.12 17.37 4.17
N TYR A 177 4.21 18.16 3.53
CA TYR A 177 4.54 19.53 3.09
C TYR A 177 3.37 20.52 3.15
N ALA A 178 2.14 20.11 3.47
CA ALA A 178 0.94 20.96 3.41
C ALA A 178 0.14 20.95 4.72
N HIS A 179 -0.60 22.05 4.97
CA HIS A 179 -1.40 22.27 6.17
C HIS A 179 -2.79 22.73 5.76
N GLN A 180 -3.72 21.79 5.66
CA GLN A 180 -5.05 22.08 5.12
C GLN A 180 -6.18 21.58 6.02
N LYS A 181 -7.22 22.41 6.18
CA LYS A 181 -8.45 22.07 6.93
C LYS A 181 -9.23 20.91 6.30
N THR A 182 -8.94 20.58 5.04
CA THR A 182 -9.51 19.43 4.34
C THR A 182 -8.61 18.99 3.19
N ARG A 183 -8.42 17.67 3.03
CA ARG A 183 -7.69 17.05 1.92
C ARG A 183 -8.27 17.39 0.54
N LYS A 184 -9.48 17.93 0.47
CA LYS A 184 -10.12 18.33 -0.78
C LYS A 184 -9.62 19.67 -1.33
N ASN A 185 -8.79 20.38 -0.60
CA ASN A 185 -8.21 21.66 -1.02
C ASN A 185 -7.01 21.48 -1.98
N TYR A 186 -7.14 20.58 -2.95
CA TYR A 186 -6.07 20.15 -3.85
C TYR A 186 -5.26 21.31 -4.47
N TYR A 187 -5.92 22.36 -4.94
CA TYR A 187 -5.20 23.52 -5.52
C TYR A 187 -4.35 24.25 -4.48
N ALA A 188 -4.83 24.38 -3.24
CA ALA A 188 -4.05 24.97 -2.15
C ALA A 188 -2.87 24.09 -1.76
N ILE A 189 -3.08 22.77 -1.69
CA ILE A 189 -2.01 21.79 -1.44
C ILE A 189 -0.90 21.91 -2.49
N GLY A 190 -1.25 22.01 -3.78
CA GLY A 190 -0.26 22.21 -4.84
C GLY A 190 0.52 23.53 -4.72
N LYS A 191 -0.10 24.60 -4.18
CA LYS A 191 0.62 25.85 -3.88
C LYS A 191 1.59 25.69 -2.71
N GLU A 192 1.22 24.93 -1.69
CA GLU A 192 2.11 24.64 -0.55
C GLU A 192 3.28 23.75 -0.96
N LEU A 193 3.07 22.78 -1.87
CA LEU A 193 4.15 22.03 -2.51
C LEU A 193 5.18 22.99 -3.11
N ALA A 194 4.75 23.94 -3.94
CA ALA A 194 5.63 24.89 -4.59
C ALA A 194 6.35 25.83 -3.61
N ALA A 195 5.72 26.15 -2.48
CA ALA A 195 6.27 27.00 -1.44
C ALA A 195 7.19 26.28 -0.45
N SER A 196 7.13 24.94 -0.36
CA SER A 196 7.86 24.12 0.63
C SER A 196 9.39 24.27 0.54
N GLY A 197 9.90 24.54 -0.65
CA GLY A 197 11.33 24.62 -0.89
C GLY A 197 12.03 23.26 -1.00
N PHE A 198 11.32 22.12 -0.86
CA PHE A 198 11.88 20.78 -0.96
C PHE A 198 12.47 20.51 -2.35
N GLU A 199 13.45 19.62 -2.41
CA GLU A 199 14.27 19.47 -3.61
C GLU A 199 13.67 18.53 -4.67
N TYR A 200 12.80 17.59 -4.27
CA TYR A 200 12.30 16.59 -5.19
C TYR A 200 10.85 16.22 -4.94
N PHE A 201 10.06 16.32 -5.97
CA PHE A 201 8.69 15.77 -6.01
C PHE A 201 8.52 14.93 -7.26
N ALA A 202 7.86 13.77 -7.14
CA ALA A 202 7.45 12.97 -8.28
C ALA A 202 6.15 12.23 -8.01
N GLY A 203 5.27 12.18 -9.00
CA GLY A 203 3.99 11.49 -8.84
C GLY A 203 3.04 11.67 -10.01
N GLY A 204 1.79 11.27 -9.79
CA GLY A 204 0.69 11.59 -10.69
C GLY A 204 0.43 13.09 -10.76
N GLU A 205 -0.43 13.50 -11.69
CA GLU A 205 -0.78 14.90 -11.91
C GLU A 205 -1.57 15.49 -10.74
N PHE A 206 -1.48 16.79 -10.54
CA PHE A 206 -2.36 17.49 -9.59
C PHE A 206 -3.83 17.22 -9.89
N GLN A 207 -4.61 16.92 -8.85
CA GLN A 207 -6.06 16.71 -9.00
C GLN A 207 -6.75 17.97 -9.55
N LYS A 208 -6.35 19.13 -9.03
CA LYS A 208 -6.85 20.44 -9.50
C LYS A 208 -5.69 21.34 -9.88
N VAL A 209 -5.23 21.22 -11.11
CA VAL A 209 -4.11 22.01 -11.64
C VAL A 209 -4.37 23.52 -11.57
N ASN A 210 -5.59 23.94 -11.91
CA ASN A 210 -5.95 25.37 -12.13
C ASN A 210 -6.94 25.93 -11.08
N GLY A 211 -7.15 25.25 -9.96
CA GLY A 211 -8.12 25.69 -8.97
C GLY A 211 -9.53 25.86 -9.54
N ASP A 212 -10.02 27.07 -9.58
CA ASP A 212 -11.31 27.45 -10.21
C ASP A 212 -11.17 27.87 -11.69
N GLY A 213 -9.97 27.81 -12.23
CA GLY A 213 -9.66 28.18 -13.62
C GLY A 213 -9.30 29.64 -13.83
N THR A 214 -9.29 30.48 -12.79
CA THR A 214 -9.04 31.93 -12.90
C THR A 214 -7.60 32.34 -12.53
N GLY A 215 -6.86 31.47 -11.83
CA GLY A 215 -5.49 31.71 -11.40
C GLY A 215 -4.42 30.97 -12.22
N PRO A 216 -3.13 31.18 -11.91
CA PRO A 216 -2.04 30.41 -12.51
C PRO A 216 -2.19 28.94 -12.13
N ASN A 217 -1.78 28.05 -13.02
CA ASN A 217 -1.81 26.60 -12.74
C ASN A 217 -0.65 26.20 -11.79
N ASN A 218 -0.77 25.07 -11.12
CA ASN A 218 0.23 24.61 -10.14
C ASN A 218 1.60 24.33 -10.78
N HIS A 219 1.69 23.97 -12.05
CA HIS A 219 2.98 23.84 -12.76
C HIS A 219 3.66 25.20 -12.90
N GLU A 220 2.89 26.26 -13.29
CA GLU A 220 3.41 27.63 -13.39
C GLU A 220 3.87 28.15 -12.01
N ILE A 221 3.07 27.88 -10.95
CA ILE A 221 3.43 28.27 -9.59
C ILE A 221 4.71 27.55 -9.15
N ALA A 222 4.85 26.26 -9.40
CA ALA A 222 6.06 25.52 -9.10
C ALA A 222 7.27 26.09 -9.88
N ALA A 223 7.13 26.37 -11.17
CA ALA A 223 8.19 26.97 -11.98
C ALA A 223 8.59 28.35 -11.47
N GLN A 224 7.64 29.22 -11.09
CA GLN A 224 7.90 30.53 -10.48
C GLN A 224 8.63 30.43 -9.14
N ASN A 225 8.43 29.33 -8.41
CA ASN A 225 9.18 29.03 -7.17
C ASN A 225 10.49 28.29 -7.42
N GLY A 226 10.95 28.23 -8.68
CA GLY A 226 12.27 27.71 -9.07
C GLY A 226 12.34 26.19 -9.23
N TYR A 227 11.20 25.52 -9.39
CA TYR A 227 11.19 24.10 -9.75
C TYR A 227 11.40 23.91 -11.26
N ASN A 228 12.22 22.92 -11.58
CA ASN A 228 12.26 22.33 -12.91
C ASN A 228 11.07 21.37 -13.03
N VAL A 229 10.03 21.79 -13.74
CA VAL A 229 8.80 21.00 -13.93
C VAL A 229 8.96 20.11 -15.16
N VAL A 230 8.94 18.80 -14.97
CA VAL A 230 9.18 17.80 -16.02
C VAL A 230 7.97 16.88 -16.12
N THR A 231 7.45 16.73 -17.34
CA THR A 231 6.26 15.90 -17.62
C THR A 231 6.53 14.79 -18.63
N ARG A 232 7.79 14.67 -19.09
CA ARG A 232 8.21 13.62 -20.04
C ARG A 232 9.28 12.75 -19.41
N GLN A 233 9.11 11.47 -19.48
CA GLN A 233 10.02 10.47 -18.96
C GLN A 233 11.44 10.62 -19.55
N ALA A 234 11.52 10.88 -20.86
CA ALA A 234 12.80 11.07 -21.54
C ALA A 234 13.60 12.27 -20.99
N ASP A 235 12.90 13.36 -20.64
CA ASP A 235 13.53 14.55 -20.05
C ASP A 235 13.92 14.26 -18.59
N ALA A 236 13.06 13.60 -17.82
CA ALA A 236 13.35 13.18 -16.45
C ALA A 236 14.59 12.26 -16.38
N ALA A 237 14.78 11.38 -17.35
CA ALA A 237 15.92 10.49 -17.44
C ALA A 237 17.27 11.23 -17.56
N THR A 238 17.28 12.42 -18.16
CA THR A 238 18.50 13.24 -18.35
C THR A 238 18.94 13.98 -17.10
N LEU A 239 18.06 14.16 -16.11
CA LEU A 239 18.36 14.89 -14.88
C LEU A 239 19.44 14.18 -14.06
N LYS A 240 20.35 14.98 -13.49
CA LYS A 240 21.48 14.53 -12.67
C LYS A 240 21.57 15.31 -11.37
N ALA A 241 22.36 14.79 -10.42
CA ALA A 241 22.69 15.50 -9.20
C ALA A 241 23.09 16.94 -9.51
N GLY A 242 22.50 17.90 -8.76
CA GLY A 242 22.68 19.33 -9.00
C GLY A 242 21.66 19.97 -9.96
N ALA A 243 20.67 19.25 -10.45
CA ALA A 243 19.59 19.80 -11.30
C ALA A 243 18.73 20.88 -10.61
N GLY A 244 18.88 21.09 -9.30
CA GLY A 244 18.06 22.02 -8.51
C GLY A 244 16.73 21.38 -8.10
N LYS A 245 15.80 22.21 -7.63
CA LYS A 245 14.47 21.76 -7.25
C LYS A 245 13.74 21.17 -8.46
N THR A 246 13.19 20.00 -8.31
CA THR A 246 12.61 19.25 -9.43
C THR A 246 11.22 18.70 -9.05
N LEU A 247 10.25 18.92 -9.94
CA LEU A 247 8.92 18.31 -9.89
C LEU A 247 8.73 17.47 -11.16
N ILE A 248 8.60 16.16 -11.00
CA ILE A 248 8.31 15.25 -12.10
C ILE A 248 6.85 14.80 -12.01
N ILE A 249 6.07 15.09 -13.04
CA ILE A 249 4.74 14.50 -13.22
C ILE A 249 4.89 13.31 -14.16
N ALA A 250 4.29 12.18 -13.78
CA ALA A 250 4.33 10.97 -14.59
C ALA A 250 3.74 11.24 -15.99
N GLU A 251 4.43 10.78 -17.04
CA GLU A 251 3.99 10.97 -18.43
C GLU A 251 2.75 10.12 -18.73
N ALA A 252 2.73 8.87 -18.25
CA ALA A 252 1.58 8.00 -18.39
C ALA A 252 0.69 8.13 -17.15
N LEU A 253 -0.55 8.55 -17.37
CA LEU A 253 -1.54 8.75 -16.33
C LEU A 253 -2.78 7.87 -16.59
N ALA A 254 -3.29 7.28 -15.51
CA ALA A 254 -4.48 6.43 -15.51
C ALA A 254 -5.68 7.10 -14.82
N ASP A 255 -6.50 6.30 -14.16
CA ASP A 255 -7.65 6.75 -13.38
C ASP A 255 -7.23 7.81 -12.35
N GLY A 256 -8.09 8.82 -12.20
CA GLY A 256 -7.85 9.93 -11.28
C GLY A 256 -6.58 10.75 -11.57
N LYS A 257 -5.94 10.62 -12.72
CA LYS A 257 -4.64 11.22 -13.08
C LYS A 257 -3.47 10.70 -12.23
N ALA A 258 -3.59 9.52 -11.64
CA ALA A 258 -2.51 8.81 -10.97
C ALA A 258 -1.65 8.03 -11.97
N MET A 259 -0.54 7.46 -11.55
CA MET A 259 0.21 6.49 -12.34
C MET A 259 -0.65 5.27 -12.66
N ASN A 260 -0.26 4.49 -13.67
CA ASN A 260 -0.87 3.19 -13.91
C ASN A 260 -0.68 2.27 -12.69
N TYR A 261 -1.58 1.31 -12.50
CA TYR A 261 -1.28 0.16 -11.64
C TYR A 261 -0.06 -0.57 -12.17
N ALA A 262 0.74 -1.17 -11.29
CA ALA A 262 1.96 -1.86 -11.71
C ALA A 262 1.71 -2.92 -12.79
N MET A 263 0.59 -3.67 -12.67
CA MET A 263 0.18 -4.65 -13.67
C MET A 263 -0.29 -4.07 -15.01
N ASP A 264 -0.61 -2.79 -15.06
CA ASP A 264 -1.13 -2.10 -16.25
C ASP A 264 -0.06 -1.32 -17.01
N ALA A 265 1.10 -1.11 -16.39
CA ALA A 265 2.18 -0.32 -16.97
C ALA A 265 2.68 -0.91 -18.29
N ALA A 266 2.93 -0.05 -19.27
CA ALA A 266 3.48 -0.45 -20.54
C ALA A 266 4.97 -0.78 -20.42
N ALA A 267 5.48 -1.58 -21.34
CA ALA A 267 6.91 -1.89 -21.37
C ALA A 267 7.76 -0.61 -21.52
N GLY A 268 8.66 -0.37 -20.57
CA GLY A 268 9.52 0.81 -20.50
C GLY A 268 8.88 2.05 -19.92
N GLU A 269 7.64 2.00 -19.48
CA GLU A 269 7.01 3.04 -18.67
C GLU A 269 7.65 3.08 -17.28
N TRP A 270 7.99 4.28 -16.80
CA TRP A 270 8.48 4.46 -15.45
C TRP A 270 7.42 4.14 -14.41
N GLN A 271 7.81 3.31 -13.44
CA GLN A 271 7.01 2.96 -12.28
C GLN A 271 7.59 3.59 -11.00
N LEU A 272 6.99 3.33 -9.86
CA LEU A 272 7.39 3.89 -8.56
C LEU A 272 8.90 3.73 -8.30
N THR A 273 9.46 2.57 -8.62
CA THR A 273 10.89 2.26 -8.49
C THR A 273 11.79 3.24 -9.24
N ASP A 274 11.40 3.65 -10.45
CA ASP A 274 12.21 4.55 -11.28
C ASP A 274 12.24 5.97 -10.70
N TYR A 275 11.08 6.45 -10.20
CA TYR A 275 10.99 7.74 -9.52
C TYR A 275 11.76 7.75 -8.21
N VAL A 276 11.78 6.64 -7.45
CA VAL A 276 12.60 6.49 -6.24
C VAL A 276 14.09 6.52 -6.58
N ARG A 277 14.54 5.76 -7.58
CA ARG A 277 15.93 5.79 -8.06
C ARG A 277 16.36 7.19 -8.50
N LYS A 278 15.49 7.89 -9.24
CA LYS A 278 15.75 9.28 -9.63
C LYS A 278 15.82 10.20 -8.42
N GLY A 279 14.95 10.03 -7.44
CA GLY A 279 14.99 10.77 -6.17
C GLY A 279 16.30 10.56 -5.43
N ILE A 280 16.77 9.33 -5.30
CA ILE A 280 18.08 9.02 -4.69
C ILE A 280 19.20 9.75 -5.43
N GLU A 281 19.24 9.68 -6.79
CA GLU A 281 20.26 10.35 -7.61
C GLU A 281 20.28 11.88 -7.40
N LEU A 282 19.11 12.54 -7.28
CA LEU A 282 19.00 13.98 -7.16
C LEU A 282 19.22 14.49 -5.71
N LEU A 283 18.84 13.68 -4.73
CA LEU A 283 18.90 14.04 -3.32
C LEU A 283 20.25 13.73 -2.68
N ASP A 284 21.00 12.74 -3.19
CA ASP A 284 22.25 12.33 -2.56
C ASP A 284 23.21 13.50 -2.36
N ASN A 285 23.68 13.64 -1.12
CA ASN A 285 24.58 14.69 -0.71
C ASN A 285 25.23 14.39 0.65
N LYS A 286 26.30 15.10 1.01
CA LYS A 286 27.06 14.86 2.25
C LYS A 286 26.32 15.25 3.53
N LYS A 287 25.28 16.10 3.48
CA LYS A 287 24.54 16.54 4.67
C LYS A 287 23.46 15.55 5.05
N GLY A 288 22.84 14.91 4.08
CA GLY A 288 21.77 13.93 4.24
C GLY A 288 20.50 14.32 3.48
N PHE A 289 19.58 13.38 3.45
CA PHE A 289 18.24 13.60 2.87
C PHE A 289 17.16 12.80 3.61
N PHE A 290 15.94 13.25 3.41
CA PHE A 290 14.72 12.52 3.75
C PHE A 290 13.94 12.28 2.47
N LEU A 291 13.64 11.01 2.18
CA LEU A 291 12.82 10.62 1.03
C LEU A 291 11.60 9.84 1.53
N MET A 292 10.43 10.49 1.44
CA MET A 292 9.13 9.85 1.62
C MET A 292 8.67 9.28 0.29
N THR A 293 8.20 8.05 0.30
CA THR A 293 7.65 7.38 -0.88
C THR A 293 6.33 6.70 -0.52
N GLU A 294 5.29 7.00 -1.29
CA GLU A 294 3.97 6.37 -1.17
C GLU A 294 3.69 5.43 -2.34
N SER A 295 3.25 4.21 -2.02
CA SER A 295 2.58 3.33 -2.97
C SER A 295 1.06 3.43 -2.76
N GLY A 296 0.45 4.48 -3.31
CA GLY A 296 -0.96 4.82 -3.08
C GLY A 296 -1.94 3.95 -3.87
N LYS A 297 -1.48 3.28 -4.93
CA LYS A 297 -2.34 2.43 -5.76
C LYS A 297 -2.72 1.12 -5.07
N ILE A 298 -2.01 0.69 -4.02
CA ILE A 298 -2.39 -0.46 -3.18
C ILE A 298 -3.78 -0.22 -2.57
N ASP A 299 -3.97 0.97 -1.97
CA ASP A 299 -5.25 1.38 -1.37
C ASP A 299 -6.38 1.42 -2.39
N TRP A 300 -6.14 2.05 -3.55
CA TRP A 300 -7.16 2.16 -4.59
C TRP A 300 -7.60 0.78 -5.12
N ALA A 301 -6.66 -0.16 -5.27
CA ALA A 301 -6.99 -1.54 -5.62
C ALA A 301 -7.82 -2.23 -4.53
N CYS A 302 -7.44 -2.05 -3.26
CA CYS A 302 -8.16 -2.63 -2.11
C CYS A 302 -9.57 -2.05 -1.95
N HIS A 303 -9.76 -0.74 -2.19
CA HIS A 303 -11.08 -0.11 -2.24
C HIS A 303 -11.97 -0.73 -3.31
N ALA A 304 -11.42 -1.11 -4.44
CA ALA A 304 -12.13 -1.80 -5.52
C ALA A 304 -12.15 -3.34 -5.34
N ASN A 305 -11.66 -3.84 -4.21
CA ASN A 305 -11.50 -5.28 -3.95
C ASN A 305 -10.77 -6.04 -5.10
N ASP A 306 -9.84 -5.37 -5.79
CA ASP A 306 -9.00 -5.97 -6.83
C ASP A 306 -7.71 -6.54 -6.21
N ALA A 307 -7.76 -7.79 -5.76
CA ALA A 307 -6.64 -8.42 -5.08
C ALA A 307 -5.40 -8.54 -5.98
N ALA A 308 -5.55 -8.81 -7.27
CA ALA A 308 -4.42 -8.94 -8.17
C ALA A 308 -3.71 -7.60 -8.39
N ALA A 309 -4.45 -6.50 -8.60
CA ALA A 309 -3.85 -5.17 -8.73
C ALA A 309 -3.12 -4.77 -7.44
N SER A 310 -3.75 -4.97 -6.26
CA SER A 310 -3.11 -4.72 -4.96
C SER A 310 -1.80 -5.50 -4.80
N ILE A 311 -1.81 -6.80 -5.10
CA ILE A 311 -0.61 -7.66 -5.04
C ILE A 311 0.51 -7.11 -5.92
N HIS A 312 0.22 -6.72 -7.17
CA HIS A 312 1.24 -6.21 -8.08
C HIS A 312 1.83 -4.86 -7.61
N ASP A 313 1.01 -3.98 -7.02
CA ASP A 313 1.50 -2.71 -6.47
C ASP A 313 2.31 -2.92 -5.17
N VAL A 314 2.01 -3.94 -4.34
CA VAL A 314 2.88 -4.35 -3.22
C VAL A 314 4.22 -4.90 -3.74
N LEU A 315 4.22 -5.67 -4.82
CA LEU A 315 5.46 -6.16 -5.45
C LEU A 315 6.29 -5.00 -6.01
N GLU A 316 5.66 -4.02 -6.65
CA GLU A 316 6.34 -2.81 -7.15
C GLU A 316 6.89 -1.95 -6.00
N MET A 317 6.15 -1.80 -4.90
CA MET A 317 6.69 -1.17 -3.70
C MET A 317 7.92 -1.90 -3.15
N SER A 318 7.91 -3.23 -3.17
CA SER A 318 9.10 -4.02 -2.79
C SER A 318 10.31 -3.74 -3.69
N ASN A 319 10.09 -3.54 -5.00
CA ASN A 319 11.15 -3.14 -5.92
C ASN A 319 11.68 -1.72 -5.61
N ALA A 320 10.78 -0.78 -5.28
CA ALA A 320 11.17 0.57 -4.88
C ALA A 320 11.97 0.57 -3.57
N VAL A 321 11.58 -0.24 -2.59
CA VAL A 321 12.36 -0.44 -1.35
C VAL A 321 13.72 -1.07 -1.64
N GLN A 322 13.83 -1.99 -2.61
CA GLN A 322 15.12 -2.57 -3.00
C GLN A 322 16.10 -1.49 -3.48
N ALA A 323 15.64 -0.44 -4.17
CA ALA A 323 16.50 0.68 -4.56
C ALA A 323 17.09 1.41 -3.33
N ALA A 324 16.33 1.54 -2.25
CA ALA A 324 16.83 2.09 -0.99
C ALA A 324 17.78 1.12 -0.27
N VAL A 325 17.52 -0.19 -0.35
CA VAL A 325 18.44 -1.21 0.18
C VAL A 325 19.77 -1.20 -0.56
N ASP A 326 19.76 -1.01 -1.88
CA ASP A 326 20.99 -0.87 -2.67
C ASP A 326 21.81 0.36 -2.23
N PHE A 327 21.14 1.47 -1.94
CA PHE A 327 21.78 2.66 -1.36
C PHE A 327 22.31 2.40 0.07
N TYR A 328 21.52 1.72 0.92
CA TYR A 328 21.92 1.32 2.26
C TYR A 328 23.20 0.48 2.24
N ASN A 329 23.35 -0.45 1.31
CA ASN A 329 24.54 -1.31 1.21
C ASN A 329 25.82 -0.49 0.95
N ALA A 330 25.71 0.69 0.34
CA ALA A 330 26.81 1.63 0.17
C ALA A 330 27.01 2.55 1.39
N HIS A 331 25.98 2.76 2.21
CA HIS A 331 25.96 3.71 3.34
C HIS A 331 25.33 3.11 4.62
N PRO A 332 25.75 1.91 5.09
CA PRO A 332 25.02 1.16 6.11
C PRO A 332 24.96 1.84 7.48
N ASN A 333 25.97 2.63 7.84
CA ASN A 333 26.06 3.28 9.15
C ASN A 333 25.25 4.59 9.24
N ASP A 334 24.89 5.17 8.12
CA ASP A 334 24.26 6.50 8.01
C ASP A 334 22.81 6.46 7.48
N THR A 335 22.32 5.28 7.11
CA THR A 335 21.01 5.10 6.46
C THR A 335 20.02 4.42 7.40
N LEU A 336 18.80 4.94 7.43
CA LEU A 336 17.61 4.32 8.03
C LEU A 336 16.55 4.15 6.95
N ILE A 337 16.02 2.93 6.82
CA ILE A 337 14.89 2.61 5.95
C ILE A 337 13.73 2.13 6.82
N LEU A 338 12.58 2.80 6.68
CA LEU A 338 11.32 2.42 7.30
C LEU A 338 10.31 2.08 6.22
N VAL A 339 9.60 0.95 6.38
CA VAL A 339 8.51 0.55 5.50
C VAL A 339 7.29 0.26 6.35
N THR A 340 6.21 1.00 6.14
CA THR A 340 4.97 0.85 6.91
C THR A 340 3.75 1.07 6.02
N ALA A 341 2.57 1.03 6.61
CA ALA A 341 1.33 1.51 6.03
C ALA A 341 0.74 2.60 6.91
N ASP A 342 -0.15 3.37 6.35
CA ASP A 342 -0.92 4.36 7.09
C ASP A 342 -2.19 3.77 7.72
N HIS A 343 -2.85 2.83 7.05
CA HIS A 343 -3.97 1.98 7.53
C HIS A 343 -4.06 0.69 6.72
N GLU A 344 -5.05 -0.15 7.00
CA GLU A 344 -5.46 -1.26 6.14
C GLU A 344 -6.73 -0.88 5.38
N THR A 345 -6.86 -1.37 4.14
CA THR A 345 -8.01 -1.12 3.26
C THR A 345 -8.60 -2.41 2.73
N GLY A 346 -9.93 -2.44 2.65
CA GLY A 346 -10.69 -3.53 2.05
C GLY A 346 -11.01 -4.69 3.00
N GLY A 347 -10.32 -4.79 4.13
CA GLY A 347 -10.46 -5.94 5.03
C GLY A 347 -10.12 -7.24 4.30
N MET A 348 -8.99 -7.25 3.57
CA MET A 348 -8.53 -8.40 2.78
C MET A 348 -8.33 -9.62 3.67
N ALA A 349 -8.82 -10.76 3.21
CA ALA A 349 -8.61 -12.06 3.83
C ALA A 349 -8.00 -13.05 2.84
N ILE A 350 -7.02 -13.83 3.28
CA ILE A 350 -6.52 -15.01 2.60
C ILE A 350 -7.27 -16.20 3.20
N GLY A 351 -8.18 -16.75 2.44
CA GLY A 351 -9.16 -17.75 2.84
C GLY A 351 -10.58 -17.32 2.45
N TYR A 352 -11.34 -18.21 1.87
CA TYR A 352 -12.71 -17.96 1.44
C TYR A 352 -13.64 -19.12 1.83
N LYS A 353 -14.87 -18.76 2.21
CA LYS A 353 -15.86 -19.73 2.75
C LYS A 353 -16.16 -20.94 1.85
N THR A 354 -16.04 -20.82 0.52
CA THR A 354 -16.32 -21.92 -0.40
C THR A 354 -15.09 -22.72 -0.79
N THR A 355 -13.88 -22.22 -0.51
CA THR A 355 -12.63 -22.96 -0.73
C THR A 355 -12.15 -23.70 0.52
N ASN A 356 -12.81 -23.54 1.66
CA ASN A 356 -12.45 -24.11 2.95
C ASN A 356 -11.01 -23.73 3.37
N TYR A 357 -10.08 -24.69 3.33
CA TYR A 357 -8.67 -24.48 3.69
C TYR A 357 -7.76 -24.32 2.48
N ASP A 358 -8.32 -24.36 1.27
CA ASP A 358 -7.54 -24.31 0.03
C ASP A 358 -7.43 -22.86 -0.49
N THR A 359 -6.27 -22.56 -1.08
CA THR A 359 -6.02 -21.35 -1.86
C THR A 359 -5.49 -21.72 -3.24
N PHE A 360 -5.84 -20.92 -4.24
CA PHE A 360 -5.49 -21.15 -5.65
C PHE A 360 -4.94 -19.86 -6.26
N LEU A 361 -3.89 -19.29 -5.64
CA LEU A 361 -3.36 -17.97 -5.99
C LEU A 361 -2.86 -17.88 -7.43
N THR A 362 -2.49 -19.00 -8.05
CA THR A 362 -2.15 -19.04 -9.48
C THR A 362 -3.32 -18.63 -10.38
N ASN A 363 -4.57 -18.69 -9.91
CA ASN A 363 -5.71 -18.18 -10.68
C ASN A 363 -5.56 -16.68 -10.98
N LEU A 364 -4.97 -15.91 -10.06
CA LEU A 364 -4.76 -14.47 -10.24
C LEU A 364 -3.80 -14.13 -11.39
N THR A 365 -2.97 -15.09 -11.86
CA THR A 365 -2.11 -14.89 -13.03
C THR A 365 -2.91 -14.74 -14.33
N HIS A 366 -4.17 -15.13 -14.33
CA HIS A 366 -5.08 -14.96 -15.46
C HIS A 366 -5.66 -13.53 -15.54
N GLN A 367 -5.60 -12.75 -14.48
CA GLN A 367 -5.95 -11.34 -14.51
C GLN A 367 -4.81 -10.54 -15.15
N LYS A 368 -5.05 -9.98 -16.34
CA LYS A 368 -4.05 -9.29 -17.15
C LYS A 368 -4.10 -7.77 -17.03
N MET A 369 -5.10 -7.24 -16.35
CA MET A 369 -5.27 -5.80 -16.14
C MET A 369 -6.10 -5.54 -14.89
N SER A 370 -5.94 -4.34 -14.32
CA SER A 370 -6.77 -3.87 -13.20
C SER A 370 -8.22 -3.67 -13.61
N TYR A 371 -9.10 -3.60 -12.60
CA TYR A 371 -10.50 -3.22 -12.79
C TYR A 371 -10.62 -1.88 -13.54
N ALA A 372 -9.79 -0.89 -13.20
CA ALA A 372 -9.86 0.46 -13.77
C ALA A 372 -9.50 0.46 -15.27
N LYS A 373 -8.50 -0.31 -15.67
CA LYS A 373 -8.13 -0.48 -17.07
C LYS A 373 -9.19 -1.26 -17.82
N PHE A 374 -9.80 -2.28 -17.23
CA PHE A 374 -10.93 -3.00 -17.81
C PHE A 374 -12.13 -2.08 -18.03
N ASP A 375 -12.47 -1.24 -17.06
CA ASP A 375 -13.53 -0.24 -17.16
C ASP A 375 -13.28 0.73 -18.33
N SER A 376 -12.08 1.26 -18.42
CA SER A 376 -11.74 2.25 -19.44
C SER A 376 -11.65 1.65 -20.85
N THR A 377 -11.21 0.38 -20.95
CA THR A 377 -10.97 -0.29 -22.24
C THR A 377 -12.23 -0.93 -22.80
N TYR A 378 -13.02 -1.57 -21.95
CA TYR A 378 -14.14 -2.42 -22.38
C TYR A 378 -15.51 -1.92 -21.93
N VAL A 379 -15.69 -1.67 -20.62
CA VAL A 379 -17.03 -1.46 -20.04
C VAL A 379 -17.72 -0.22 -20.61
N LYS A 380 -16.98 0.85 -20.87
CA LYS A 380 -17.52 2.05 -21.56
C LYS A 380 -18.11 1.70 -22.93
N GLY A 381 -17.46 0.80 -23.66
CA GLY A 381 -17.94 0.28 -24.94
C GLY A 381 -19.21 -0.56 -24.79
N TYR A 382 -19.28 -1.41 -23.77
CA TYR A 382 -20.46 -2.23 -23.50
C TYR A 382 -21.71 -1.37 -23.22
N ILE A 383 -21.55 -0.35 -22.39
CA ILE A 383 -22.64 0.59 -22.06
C ILE A 383 -23.12 1.33 -23.32
N THR A 384 -22.18 1.84 -24.12
CA THR A 384 -22.49 2.61 -25.32
C THR A 384 -23.18 1.77 -26.41
N ASN A 385 -22.67 0.56 -26.64
CA ASN A 385 -23.08 -0.30 -27.74
C ASN A 385 -24.17 -1.31 -27.33
N LYS A 386 -24.57 -1.35 -26.07
CA LYS A 386 -25.48 -2.37 -25.51
C LYS A 386 -25.00 -3.79 -25.87
N THR A 387 -23.70 -4.05 -25.67
CA THR A 387 -23.06 -5.33 -26.04
C THR A 387 -23.78 -6.49 -25.37
N PRO A 388 -24.04 -7.61 -26.04
CA PRO A 388 -24.61 -8.79 -25.40
C PRO A 388 -23.70 -9.35 -24.29
N PHE A 389 -24.28 -9.89 -23.21
CA PHE A 389 -23.54 -10.43 -22.07
C PHE A 389 -22.49 -11.47 -22.49
N GLU A 390 -22.85 -12.40 -23.39
CA GLU A 390 -21.96 -13.46 -23.85
C GLU A 390 -20.73 -12.90 -24.58
N ALA A 391 -20.88 -11.78 -25.30
CA ALA A 391 -19.76 -11.08 -25.94
C ALA A 391 -18.87 -10.38 -24.90
N ALA A 392 -19.46 -9.76 -23.87
CA ALA A 392 -18.70 -9.19 -22.76
C ALA A 392 -17.94 -10.27 -21.97
N MET A 393 -18.55 -11.46 -21.78
CA MET A 393 -17.89 -12.59 -21.12
C MET A 393 -16.72 -13.17 -21.92
N ALA A 394 -16.69 -13.03 -23.24
CA ALA A 394 -15.51 -13.39 -24.03
C ALA A 394 -14.29 -12.51 -23.67
N ASP A 395 -14.50 -11.20 -23.47
CA ASP A 395 -13.44 -10.30 -23.00
C ASP A 395 -13.05 -10.59 -21.54
N VAL A 396 -14.01 -10.92 -20.67
CA VAL A 396 -13.75 -11.36 -19.29
C VAL A 396 -12.89 -12.62 -19.27
N LYS A 397 -13.21 -13.61 -20.09
CA LYS A 397 -12.40 -14.81 -20.23
C LYS A 397 -10.99 -14.50 -20.73
N ALA A 398 -10.86 -13.63 -21.74
CA ALA A 398 -9.56 -13.27 -22.31
C ALA A 398 -8.65 -12.55 -21.31
N ASN A 399 -9.23 -11.77 -20.38
CA ASN A 399 -8.48 -10.91 -19.46
C ASN A 399 -8.45 -11.38 -18.00
N PHE A 400 -9.36 -12.28 -17.58
CA PHE A 400 -9.45 -12.81 -16.22
C PHE A 400 -9.51 -14.35 -16.16
N GLY A 401 -9.59 -15.03 -17.31
CA GLY A 401 -9.67 -16.50 -17.36
C GLY A 401 -11.01 -17.10 -16.95
N LEU A 402 -11.97 -16.30 -16.49
CA LEU A 402 -13.28 -16.76 -16.04
C LEU A 402 -14.08 -17.32 -17.23
N THR A 403 -14.35 -18.62 -17.22
CA THR A 403 -14.86 -19.37 -18.37
C THR A 403 -16.30 -19.81 -18.15
N LEU A 404 -17.18 -19.55 -19.10
CA LEU A 404 -18.57 -19.99 -19.06
C LEU A 404 -18.69 -21.50 -19.22
N PRO A 405 -19.69 -22.16 -18.58
CA PRO A 405 -19.96 -23.60 -18.78
C PRO A 405 -20.30 -23.96 -20.23
N THR A 406 -20.77 -22.99 -21.01
CA THR A 406 -21.13 -23.15 -22.43
C THR A 406 -19.95 -22.98 -23.39
N ASP A 407 -18.78 -22.56 -22.89
CA ASP A 407 -17.61 -22.36 -23.74
C ASP A 407 -17.04 -23.70 -24.24
N PRO A 408 -16.52 -23.77 -25.47
CA PRO A 408 -15.99 -24.99 -26.05
C PRO A 408 -14.86 -25.66 -25.23
N ASP A 409 -14.09 -24.85 -24.51
CA ASP A 409 -12.96 -25.27 -23.69
C ASP A 409 -13.25 -25.28 -22.17
N ALA A 410 -14.53 -25.23 -21.77
CA ALA A 410 -14.97 -25.26 -20.39
C ALA A 410 -14.33 -26.40 -19.57
N ALA A 411 -14.17 -27.59 -20.18
CA ALA A 411 -13.56 -28.74 -19.52
C ALA A 411 -12.10 -28.53 -19.10
N SER A 412 -11.38 -27.59 -19.72
CA SER A 412 -9.98 -27.28 -19.41
C SER A 412 -9.80 -26.06 -18.48
N ALA A 413 -10.88 -25.35 -18.14
CA ALA A 413 -10.83 -24.12 -17.34
C ALA A 413 -10.47 -24.34 -15.87
N GLY A 414 -10.49 -25.60 -15.38
CA GLY A 414 -10.13 -25.92 -14.00
C GLY A 414 -10.96 -25.14 -12.98
N LYS A 415 -10.31 -24.47 -12.06
CA LYS A 415 -10.97 -23.67 -11.01
C LYS A 415 -11.61 -22.38 -11.54
N LEU A 416 -11.23 -21.90 -12.72
CA LEU A 416 -11.79 -20.71 -13.36
C LEU A 416 -13.10 -21.00 -14.13
N LEU A 417 -13.54 -22.26 -14.20
CA LEU A 417 -14.88 -22.60 -14.69
C LEU A 417 -15.93 -22.00 -13.77
N LEU A 418 -16.83 -21.20 -14.33
CA LEU A 418 -17.93 -20.58 -13.60
C LEU A 418 -19.02 -21.60 -13.27
N THR A 419 -19.59 -21.52 -12.09
CA THR A 419 -20.84 -22.21 -11.73
C THR A 419 -22.04 -21.43 -12.26
N ASP A 420 -23.21 -22.07 -12.37
CA ASP A 420 -24.44 -21.38 -12.78
C ASP A 420 -24.77 -20.18 -11.85
N TYR A 421 -24.50 -20.30 -10.56
CA TYR A 421 -24.68 -19.22 -9.58
C TYR A 421 -23.76 -18.01 -9.86
N GLU A 422 -22.48 -18.25 -10.18
CA GLU A 422 -21.53 -17.20 -10.52
C GLU A 422 -21.90 -16.52 -11.85
N VAL A 423 -22.32 -17.30 -12.85
CA VAL A 423 -22.81 -16.76 -14.13
C VAL A 423 -24.01 -15.84 -13.91
N GLU A 424 -24.97 -16.27 -13.10
CA GLU A 424 -26.16 -15.48 -12.79
C GLU A 424 -25.80 -14.17 -12.05
N ASN A 425 -24.86 -14.19 -11.10
CA ASN A 425 -24.39 -12.99 -10.41
C ASN A 425 -23.69 -12.02 -11.37
N LEU A 426 -22.81 -12.52 -12.23
CA LEU A 426 -22.13 -11.72 -13.25
C LEU A 426 -23.15 -11.10 -14.24
N ARG A 427 -24.18 -11.86 -14.64
CA ARG A 427 -25.24 -11.37 -15.52
C ARG A 427 -26.03 -10.23 -14.87
N LYS A 428 -26.46 -10.39 -13.63
CA LYS A 428 -27.16 -9.34 -12.86
C LYS A 428 -26.31 -8.07 -12.74
N ALA A 429 -25.03 -8.23 -12.41
CA ALA A 429 -24.11 -7.13 -12.30
C ALA A 429 -23.90 -6.42 -13.66
N TYR A 430 -23.84 -7.18 -14.75
CA TYR A 430 -23.76 -6.66 -16.11
C TYR A 430 -25.01 -5.87 -16.51
N GLU A 431 -26.18 -6.43 -16.31
CA GLU A 431 -27.47 -5.77 -16.56
C GLU A 431 -27.57 -4.47 -15.75
N ARG A 432 -27.18 -4.54 -14.46
CA ARG A 432 -27.14 -3.36 -13.60
C ARG A 432 -26.18 -2.30 -14.13
N THR A 433 -25.01 -2.69 -14.64
CA THR A 433 -24.05 -1.78 -15.28
C THR A 433 -24.67 -1.06 -16.50
N LEU A 434 -25.42 -1.78 -17.33
CA LEU A 434 -26.10 -1.17 -18.49
C LEU A 434 -27.22 -0.20 -18.10
N GLU A 435 -27.87 -0.41 -16.94
CA GLU A 435 -28.90 0.48 -16.41
C GLU A 435 -28.32 1.78 -15.86
N VAL A 436 -27.26 1.67 -15.03
CA VAL A 436 -26.72 2.81 -14.27
C VAL A 436 -25.62 3.57 -15.00
N GLY A 437 -25.00 2.94 -16.00
CA GLY A 437 -23.89 3.54 -16.75
C GLY A 437 -22.57 3.50 -15.97
N ALA A 438 -21.56 4.23 -16.50
CA ALA A 438 -20.20 4.27 -15.95
C ALA A 438 -19.99 5.33 -14.86
N ALA A 439 -21.02 6.07 -14.48
CA ALA A 439 -20.89 7.10 -13.46
C ALA A 439 -20.94 6.49 -12.05
N SER A 440 -20.08 6.99 -11.16
CA SER A 440 -20.17 6.72 -9.72
C SER A 440 -21.58 7.07 -9.24
N GLN A 441 -22.27 6.11 -8.66
CA GLN A 441 -23.66 6.26 -8.28
C GLN A 441 -23.79 7.05 -6.98
N LYS A 442 -24.40 8.23 -7.06
CA LYS A 442 -24.69 9.04 -5.87
C LYS A 442 -25.89 8.54 -5.07
N GLU A 443 -26.81 7.86 -5.74
CA GLU A 443 -28.01 7.28 -5.15
C GLU A 443 -28.12 5.82 -5.56
N MET A 444 -27.77 4.90 -4.66
CA MET A 444 -27.86 3.46 -4.90
C MET A 444 -28.62 2.79 -3.77
N SER A 445 -29.22 1.63 -4.06
CA SER A 445 -29.82 0.81 -3.03
C SER A 445 -28.77 0.31 -2.06
N GLN A 446 -29.16 -0.01 -0.82
CA GLN A 446 -28.27 -0.65 0.13
C GLN A 446 -27.69 -1.96 -0.47
N GLN A 447 -28.48 -2.71 -1.18
CA GLN A 447 -28.05 -3.94 -1.84
C GLN A 447 -26.96 -3.69 -2.88
N ASP A 448 -27.11 -2.67 -3.74
CA ASP A 448 -26.07 -2.34 -4.72
C ASP A 448 -24.78 -1.90 -4.02
N TYR A 449 -24.91 -1.12 -2.93
CA TYR A 449 -23.74 -0.68 -2.16
C TYR A 449 -22.99 -1.85 -1.49
N GLU A 450 -23.72 -2.80 -0.93
CA GLU A 450 -23.12 -4.02 -0.34
C GLU A 450 -22.44 -4.90 -1.40
N LEU A 451 -23.02 -4.99 -2.60
CA LEU A 451 -22.50 -5.83 -3.67
C LEU A 451 -21.36 -5.19 -4.47
N TYR A 452 -21.39 -3.87 -4.66
CA TYR A 452 -20.53 -3.21 -5.65
C TYR A 452 -19.84 -1.94 -5.15
N GLY A 453 -20.08 -1.53 -3.89
CA GLY A 453 -19.59 -0.24 -3.39
C GLY A 453 -20.10 0.92 -4.25
N THR A 454 -19.23 1.86 -4.57
CA THR A 454 -19.51 2.98 -5.49
C THR A 454 -18.94 2.74 -6.89
N TYR A 455 -18.53 1.53 -7.20
CA TYR A 455 -17.86 1.12 -8.44
C TYR A 455 -18.84 0.61 -9.49
N ILE A 456 -18.32 0.29 -10.66
CA ILE A 456 -19.09 -0.32 -11.74
C ILE A 456 -19.47 -1.75 -11.35
N PRO A 457 -20.77 -2.10 -11.30
CA PRO A 457 -21.21 -3.41 -10.80
C PRO A 457 -20.54 -4.60 -11.47
N PHE A 458 -20.39 -4.57 -12.80
CA PHE A 458 -19.81 -5.70 -13.54
C PHE A 458 -18.35 -5.94 -13.18
N SER A 459 -17.55 -4.89 -13.11
CA SER A 459 -16.12 -5.01 -12.75
C SER A 459 -15.93 -5.50 -11.32
N MET A 460 -16.76 -5.04 -10.38
CA MET A 460 -16.73 -5.55 -9.00
C MET A 460 -17.11 -7.03 -8.93
N ALA A 461 -18.16 -7.44 -9.63
CA ALA A 461 -18.54 -8.85 -9.68
C ALA A 461 -17.45 -9.74 -10.28
N ILE A 462 -16.69 -9.24 -11.27
CA ILE A 462 -15.53 -9.95 -11.84
C ILE A 462 -14.41 -10.07 -10.78
N CYS A 463 -14.02 -8.96 -10.12
CA CYS A 463 -13.00 -8.97 -9.07
C CYS A 463 -13.37 -9.91 -7.93
N HIS A 464 -14.60 -9.83 -7.42
CA HIS A 464 -15.07 -10.77 -6.38
C HIS A 464 -15.00 -12.21 -6.85
N THR A 465 -15.45 -12.51 -8.08
CA THR A 465 -15.46 -13.87 -8.60
C THR A 465 -14.06 -14.46 -8.69
N ILE A 466 -13.09 -13.74 -9.25
CA ILE A 466 -11.71 -14.25 -9.36
C ILE A 466 -11.04 -14.36 -7.99
N ASN A 467 -11.28 -13.42 -7.06
CA ASN A 467 -10.79 -13.51 -5.70
C ASN A 467 -11.32 -14.76 -5.00
N HIS A 468 -12.64 -14.98 -5.04
CA HIS A 468 -13.28 -16.16 -4.43
C HIS A 468 -12.73 -17.47 -4.99
N LYS A 469 -12.54 -17.54 -6.32
CA LYS A 469 -11.92 -18.69 -6.98
C LYS A 469 -10.45 -18.88 -6.62
N SER A 470 -9.80 -17.81 -6.16
CA SER A 470 -8.40 -17.85 -5.69
C SER A 470 -8.30 -18.15 -4.19
N GLY A 471 -9.42 -18.21 -3.47
CA GLY A 471 -9.44 -18.40 -2.02
C GLY A 471 -9.14 -17.12 -1.25
N MET A 472 -9.58 -15.99 -1.76
CA MET A 472 -9.45 -14.65 -1.13
C MET A 472 -10.79 -13.95 -1.07
N ASP A 473 -10.94 -13.02 -0.13
CA ASP A 473 -12.14 -12.19 0.01
C ASP A 473 -11.81 -10.82 0.61
N HIS A 474 -12.77 -9.90 0.55
CA HIS A 474 -12.73 -8.59 1.18
C HIS A 474 -14.02 -8.36 1.97
N THR A 475 -13.94 -7.58 3.03
CA THR A 475 -15.09 -7.33 3.92
C THR A 475 -15.70 -5.95 3.75
N THR A 476 -15.01 -5.02 3.08
CA THR A 476 -15.45 -3.64 2.92
C THR A 476 -14.85 -3.02 1.66
N TYR A 477 -15.43 -1.89 1.23
CA TYR A 477 -14.87 -0.98 0.22
C TYR A 477 -14.19 0.24 0.87
N ALA A 478 -13.89 0.17 2.15
CA ALA A 478 -13.32 1.25 2.94
C ALA A 478 -12.15 0.75 3.77
N HIS A 479 -11.67 1.58 4.67
CA HIS A 479 -10.57 1.22 5.58
C HIS A 479 -11.07 0.37 6.75
N THR A 480 -10.15 -0.31 7.40
CA THR A 480 -10.42 -1.07 8.63
C THR A 480 -9.57 -0.55 9.80
N GLY A 481 -9.91 -1.00 11.00
CA GLY A 481 -9.14 -0.73 12.21
C GLY A 481 -8.03 -1.75 12.50
N ALA A 482 -7.61 -2.52 11.50
CA ALA A 482 -6.53 -3.47 11.67
C ALA A 482 -5.20 -2.74 11.90
N MET A 483 -4.35 -3.30 12.77
CA MET A 483 -2.98 -2.82 12.93
C MET A 483 -2.17 -3.10 11.66
N VAL A 484 -1.21 -2.21 11.39
CA VAL A 484 -0.26 -2.39 10.28
C VAL A 484 1.14 -2.70 10.81
N ASN A 485 1.99 -3.27 9.97
CA ASN A 485 3.36 -3.54 10.34
C ASN A 485 4.27 -2.34 10.01
N ILE A 486 5.35 -2.22 10.76
CA ILE A 486 6.51 -1.41 10.39
C ILE A 486 7.75 -2.30 10.35
N TYR A 487 8.50 -2.20 9.27
CA TYR A 487 9.77 -2.88 9.05
C TYR A 487 10.87 -1.83 9.04
N ALA A 488 11.99 -2.08 9.72
CA ALA A 488 13.07 -1.12 9.81
C ALA A 488 14.43 -1.77 9.59
N LEU A 489 15.31 -1.04 8.87
CA LEU A 489 16.68 -1.45 8.57
C LEU A 489 17.64 -0.27 8.75
N GLY A 490 18.77 -0.49 9.39
CA GLY A 490 19.86 0.48 9.46
C GLY A 490 19.95 1.25 10.78
N ALA A 491 20.49 2.45 10.74
CA ALA A 491 20.84 3.24 11.93
C ALA A 491 19.61 3.60 12.78
N GLY A 492 19.50 3.04 13.99
CA GLY A 492 18.41 3.28 14.92
C GLY A 492 17.14 2.45 14.64
N ALA A 493 17.22 1.46 13.75
CA ALA A 493 16.07 0.62 13.38
C ALA A 493 15.46 -0.11 14.58
N GLU A 494 16.24 -0.48 15.58
CA GLU A 494 15.80 -1.16 16.80
C GLU A 494 14.74 -0.40 17.61
N LYS A 495 14.63 0.93 17.42
CA LYS A 495 13.60 1.75 18.08
C LYS A 495 12.19 1.48 17.55
N PHE A 496 12.07 0.83 16.40
CA PHE A 496 10.77 0.56 15.76
C PHE A 496 10.20 -0.83 16.09
N ARG A 497 10.80 -1.55 17.04
CA ARG A 497 10.27 -2.81 17.58
C ARG A 497 9.05 -2.58 18.47
N GLY A 498 8.24 -3.62 18.59
CA GLY A 498 7.11 -3.68 19.53
C GLY A 498 5.81 -3.14 18.97
N VAL A 499 4.88 -2.82 19.86
CA VAL A 499 3.55 -2.32 19.51
C VAL A 499 3.44 -0.88 19.98
N PHE A 500 3.07 0.03 19.08
CA PHE A 500 2.98 1.46 19.38
C PHE A 500 2.00 2.18 18.45
N ASP A 501 1.68 3.42 18.79
CA ASP A 501 0.80 4.28 17.99
C ASP A 501 1.56 4.91 16.82
N ASN A 502 0.89 5.18 15.69
CA ASN A 502 1.54 5.75 14.50
C ASN A 502 2.17 7.14 14.74
N THR A 503 1.76 7.88 15.76
CA THR A 503 2.40 9.13 16.17
C THR A 503 3.85 8.92 16.65
N GLU A 504 4.16 7.75 17.20
CA GLU A 504 5.49 7.44 17.68
C GLU A 504 6.53 7.33 16.55
N ILE A 505 6.11 7.11 15.31
CA ILE A 505 7.02 7.12 14.15
C ILE A 505 7.71 8.47 14.06
N TYR A 506 6.95 9.56 14.15
CA TYR A 506 7.52 10.91 14.20
C TYR A 506 8.48 11.11 15.39
N HIS A 507 8.06 10.74 16.61
CA HIS A 507 8.86 10.97 17.81
C HIS A 507 10.19 10.21 17.77
N LYS A 508 10.18 8.97 17.30
CA LYS A 508 11.39 8.16 17.10
C LYS A 508 12.30 8.75 16.02
N LEU A 509 11.75 9.21 14.91
CA LEU A 509 12.52 9.89 13.86
C LEU A 509 13.12 11.21 14.36
N ALA A 510 12.36 12.02 15.10
CA ALA A 510 12.84 13.28 15.67
C ALA A 510 13.99 13.04 16.66
N GLU A 511 13.87 12.05 17.54
CA GLU A 511 14.93 11.65 18.46
C GLU A 511 16.20 11.20 17.73
N LEU A 512 16.07 10.28 16.75
CA LEU A 512 17.21 9.75 15.98
C LEU A 512 17.95 10.83 15.19
N THR A 513 17.21 11.73 14.56
CA THR A 513 17.79 12.81 13.75
C THR A 513 18.17 14.05 14.58
N GLY A 514 17.64 14.16 15.80
CA GLY A 514 17.88 15.26 16.72
C GLY A 514 17.25 16.58 16.28
N VAL A 515 16.09 16.55 15.62
CA VAL A 515 15.22 17.73 15.40
C VAL A 515 14.32 17.94 16.60
N GLN A 516 13.89 19.22 16.81
CA GLN A 516 13.09 19.62 17.98
C GLN A 516 11.72 20.17 17.56
#